data_5e3d3121edb004433c69ed4ee84ee17b
#
_entry.id   5e3d3121edb004433c69ed4ee84ee17b
#
_cell.length_a   1.000
_cell.length_b   1.000
_cell.length_c   1.000
_cell.angle_alpha   90.00
_cell.angle_beta   90.00
_cell.angle_gamma   90.00
#
_symmetry.space_group_name_H-M   'P 1'
#
loop_
_entity.id
_entity.type
_entity.pdbx_description
1 polymer ?
#
loop_
_entity_poly.entity_id
_entity_poly.type
_entity_poly.pdbx_seq_one_letter_code
_entity_poly.pdbx_strand_id
1 'polypeptide(L)'
;MPSKFRLPRKRSLALATVASAGLTVVVATPALSHGYATTPVSRALHCKDGTVQDCGEVKFEPQSVEGPKGFPKSGPADGKICAAGDSRWAPLDDQRDGKWPATSLTSGQTFTFSWKLTAPHSTSSFRYFITKDGWDSKRPVTRAALDLTPFLRVDGGNKQPPNSVSHPGTLPTRHGRHLIVAVWDIADTGNAFYQCSDVDFG
;
A
#
# COMPACT_ATOMS: atom_id res chain seq x y z
N MET A 1 18.46 -96.76 -3.67
CA MET A 1 19.07 -95.39 -3.81
C MET A 1 17.93 -94.45 -4.08
N PRO A 2 17.59 -93.51 -3.15
CA PRO A 2 16.46 -92.60 -3.37
C PRO A 2 16.92 -91.29 -3.94
N SER A 3 16.21 -90.91 -5.00
CA SER A 3 16.35 -89.62 -5.69
C SER A 3 15.86 -88.47 -4.85
N LYS A 4 16.63 -87.41 -4.72
CA LYS A 4 16.28 -86.22 -3.99
C LYS A 4 15.60 -85.22 -4.95
N PHE A 5 14.29 -84.99 -4.80
CA PHE A 5 13.54 -83.95 -5.45
C PHE A 5 13.89 -82.60 -4.81
N ARG A 6 14.39 -81.65 -5.61
CA ARG A 6 14.57 -80.27 -5.18
C ARG A 6 13.35 -79.46 -5.60
N LEU A 7 12.67 -78.83 -4.64
CA LEU A 7 11.59 -77.87 -4.83
C LEU A 7 12.14 -76.49 -5.33
N PRO A 8 11.47 -75.82 -6.26
CA PRO A 8 11.90 -74.48 -6.70
C PRO A 8 11.57 -73.41 -5.69
N ARG A 9 12.56 -72.54 -5.43
CA ARG A 9 12.44 -71.36 -4.59
C ARG A 9 11.57 -70.32 -5.29
N LYS A 10 10.42 -69.98 -4.72
CA LYS A 10 9.58 -68.84 -5.14
C LYS A 10 10.33 -67.52 -4.84
N ARG A 11 10.67 -66.75 -5.88
CA ARG A 11 11.17 -65.40 -5.76
C ARG A 11 9.98 -64.49 -5.60
N SER A 12 9.81 -63.89 -4.39
CA SER A 12 8.85 -62.80 -4.20
C SER A 12 9.39 -61.54 -4.79
N LEU A 13 8.70 -61.01 -5.80
CA LEU A 13 8.92 -59.63 -6.30
C LEU A 13 8.26 -58.67 -5.31
N ALA A 14 9.04 -57.88 -4.61
CA ALA A 14 8.53 -56.73 -3.86
C ALA A 14 8.29 -55.59 -4.83
N LEU A 15 7.03 -55.20 -5.04
CA LEU A 15 6.67 -53.96 -5.70
C LEU A 15 6.96 -52.80 -4.74
N ALA A 16 7.96 -52.00 -5.07
CA ALA A 16 8.17 -50.71 -4.42
C ALA A 16 7.24 -49.66 -5.02
N THR A 17 6.22 -49.28 -4.28
CA THR A 17 5.37 -48.11 -4.64
C THR A 17 6.13 -46.83 -4.31
N VAL A 18 6.58 -46.11 -5.35
CA VAL A 18 7.13 -44.76 -5.20
C VAL A 18 5.96 -43.81 -5.05
N ALA A 19 5.75 -43.33 -3.81
CA ALA A 19 4.79 -42.23 -3.55
C ALA A 19 5.43 -40.92 -4.02
N SER A 20 4.99 -40.41 -5.17
CA SER A 20 5.33 -39.07 -5.66
C SER A 20 4.61 -38.05 -4.81
N ALA A 21 5.32 -37.42 -3.85
CA ALA A 21 4.83 -36.22 -3.16
C ALA A 21 4.84 -35.06 -4.18
N GLY A 22 3.68 -34.77 -4.74
CA GLY A 22 3.49 -33.59 -5.60
C GLY A 22 3.68 -32.32 -4.78
N LEU A 23 4.79 -31.61 -5.01
CA LEU A 23 5.02 -30.28 -4.46
C LEU A 23 4.13 -29.32 -5.24
N THR A 24 2.97 -28.95 -4.70
CA THR A 24 2.13 -27.90 -5.24
C THR A 24 2.81 -26.54 -4.96
N VAL A 25 3.49 -26.01 -5.97
CA VAL A 25 3.98 -24.63 -5.94
C VAL A 25 2.74 -23.75 -6.07
N VAL A 26 2.31 -23.14 -4.99
CA VAL A 26 1.32 -22.07 -5.00
C VAL A 26 2.02 -20.85 -5.60
N VAL A 27 1.83 -20.61 -6.88
CA VAL A 27 2.23 -19.38 -7.53
C VAL A 27 1.25 -18.31 -7.02
N ALA A 28 1.70 -17.48 -6.06
CA ALA A 28 0.95 -16.28 -5.69
C ALA A 28 0.91 -15.37 -6.94
N THR A 29 -0.26 -15.28 -7.56
CA THR A 29 -0.49 -14.26 -8.59
C THR A 29 -0.35 -12.90 -7.93
N PRO A 30 0.40 -11.94 -8.53
CA PRO A 30 0.42 -10.58 -8.01
C PRO A 30 -1.03 -10.08 -7.96
N ALA A 31 -1.49 -9.69 -6.78
CA ALA A 31 -2.79 -9.08 -6.63
C ALA A 31 -2.75 -7.73 -7.35
N LEU A 32 -3.45 -7.61 -8.45
CA LEU A 32 -3.57 -6.36 -9.21
C LEU A 32 -4.55 -5.43 -8.50
N SER A 33 -4.18 -4.98 -7.30
CA SER A 33 -4.90 -3.92 -6.59
C SER A 33 -4.51 -2.58 -7.18
N HIS A 34 -5.46 -1.66 -7.34
CA HIS A 34 -5.15 -0.32 -7.81
C HIS A 34 -6.11 0.70 -7.22
N GLY A 35 -5.59 1.84 -6.78
CA GLY A 35 -6.42 2.92 -6.25
C GLY A 35 -5.62 4.16 -5.86
N TYR A 36 -6.30 5.29 -5.78
CA TYR A 36 -5.73 6.57 -5.36
C TYR A 36 -6.70 7.39 -4.53
N ALA A 37 -6.16 8.25 -3.66
CA ALA A 37 -6.96 9.16 -2.86
C ALA A 37 -7.44 10.34 -3.72
N THR A 38 -8.74 10.65 -3.61
CA THR A 38 -9.40 11.74 -4.34
C THR A 38 -9.71 12.93 -3.44
N THR A 39 -9.83 12.69 -2.12
CA THR A 39 -10.10 13.74 -1.12
C THR A 39 -9.37 13.42 0.18
N PRO A 40 -8.47 14.30 0.68
CA PRO A 40 -7.90 15.45 -0.04
C PRO A 40 -7.21 14.99 -1.32
N VAL A 41 -7.08 15.87 -2.32
CA VAL A 41 -6.47 15.51 -3.60
C VAL A 41 -5.04 15.06 -3.38
N SER A 42 -4.71 13.84 -3.84
CA SER A 42 -3.36 13.31 -3.71
C SER A 42 -2.39 13.88 -4.74
N ARG A 43 -1.09 13.87 -4.43
CA ARG A 43 -0.03 14.23 -5.39
C ARG A 43 -0.17 13.43 -6.68
N ALA A 44 -0.47 12.13 -6.59
CA ALA A 44 -0.68 11.27 -7.75
C ALA A 44 -1.87 11.74 -8.60
N LEU A 45 -2.96 12.19 -7.98
CA LEU A 45 -4.11 12.71 -8.70
C LEU A 45 -3.81 14.08 -9.35
N HIS A 46 -3.07 14.96 -8.68
CA HIS A 46 -2.60 16.22 -9.29
C HIS A 46 -1.74 15.98 -10.52
N CYS A 47 -0.90 14.95 -10.49
CA CYS A 47 -0.10 14.52 -11.64
C CYS A 47 -0.98 14.01 -12.79
N LYS A 48 -1.95 13.14 -12.48
CA LYS A 48 -2.90 12.59 -13.46
C LYS A 48 -3.71 13.67 -14.16
N ASP A 49 -4.22 14.61 -13.39
CA ASP A 49 -5.11 15.66 -13.91
C ASP A 49 -4.34 16.82 -14.58
N GLY A 50 -3.00 16.75 -14.60
CA GLY A 50 -2.15 17.75 -15.23
C GLY A 50 -2.02 19.07 -14.46
N THR A 51 -2.54 19.13 -13.23
CA THR A 51 -2.36 20.28 -12.33
C THR A 51 -0.89 20.48 -11.97
N VAL A 52 -0.15 19.37 -11.86
CA VAL A 52 1.30 19.36 -11.64
C VAL A 52 1.98 18.68 -12.81
N GLN A 53 3.04 19.29 -13.33
CA GLN A 53 3.84 18.79 -14.45
C GLN A 53 5.07 17.98 -13.93
N ASP A 54 5.82 17.37 -14.84
CA ASP A 54 7.06 16.64 -14.57
C ASP A 54 6.88 15.51 -13.54
N CYS A 55 5.81 14.77 -13.70
CA CYS A 55 5.43 13.65 -12.83
C CYS A 55 5.89 12.28 -13.32
N GLY A 56 6.55 12.20 -14.49
CA GLY A 56 6.94 10.92 -15.07
C GLY A 56 5.73 9.98 -15.30
N GLU A 57 5.91 8.71 -14.97
CA GLU A 57 4.89 7.67 -15.18
C GLU A 57 3.67 7.80 -14.25
N VAL A 58 3.78 8.52 -13.14
CA VAL A 58 2.66 8.76 -12.21
C VAL A 58 1.44 9.34 -12.93
N LYS A 59 1.67 10.19 -13.95
CA LYS A 59 0.62 10.80 -14.74
C LYS A 59 -0.32 9.77 -15.39
N PHE A 60 0.21 8.63 -15.77
CA PHE A 60 -0.52 7.58 -16.47
C PHE A 60 -1.05 6.50 -15.53
N GLU A 61 -0.35 6.29 -14.40
CA GLU A 61 -0.65 5.21 -13.45
C GLU A 61 -0.75 5.70 -12.00
N PRO A 62 -1.56 6.72 -11.68
CA PRO A 62 -1.69 7.26 -10.32
C PRO A 62 -2.22 6.23 -9.32
N GLN A 63 -2.90 5.19 -9.80
CA GLN A 63 -3.47 4.10 -9.01
C GLN A 63 -2.46 3.04 -8.60
N SER A 64 -1.23 3.06 -9.15
CA SER A 64 -0.24 1.99 -9.01
C SER A 64 0.86 2.29 -7.98
N VAL A 65 0.67 3.29 -7.12
CA VAL A 65 1.64 3.69 -6.09
C VAL A 65 1.59 2.70 -4.93
N GLU A 66 2.18 1.54 -5.15
CA GLU A 66 2.18 0.38 -4.26
C GLU A 66 3.60 0.12 -3.73
N GLY A 67 3.70 -0.32 -2.48
CA GLY A 67 4.97 -0.70 -1.86
C GLY A 67 4.80 -1.61 -0.66
N PRO A 68 5.91 -1.94 0.04
CA PRO A 68 5.87 -2.86 1.18
C PRO A 68 4.93 -2.38 2.28
N LYS A 69 4.15 -3.31 2.85
CA LYS A 69 3.27 -3.09 4.00
C LYS A 69 4.05 -2.86 5.30
N GLY A 70 3.35 -2.40 6.31
CA GLY A 70 3.82 -2.36 7.70
C GLY A 70 4.19 -0.97 8.19
N PHE A 71 3.98 0.09 7.38
CA PHE A 71 4.16 1.47 7.83
C PHE A 71 3.37 1.74 9.12
N PRO A 72 3.93 2.44 10.12
CA PRO A 72 5.22 3.12 10.11
C PRO A 72 6.42 2.30 10.61
N LYS A 73 6.20 1.07 11.13
CA LYS A 73 7.30 0.25 11.68
C LYS A 73 8.25 -0.26 10.61
N SER A 74 7.74 -0.52 9.42
CA SER A 74 8.44 -0.95 8.22
C SER A 74 7.84 -0.24 7.00
N GLY A 75 7.92 -0.83 5.80
CA GLY A 75 7.41 -0.19 4.59
C GLY A 75 8.45 0.70 3.92
N PRO A 76 8.06 1.72 3.14
CA PRO A 76 8.96 2.60 2.42
C PRO A 76 9.96 3.31 3.35
N ALA A 77 11.18 3.52 2.88
CA ALA A 77 12.21 4.26 3.61
C ALA A 77 11.83 5.74 3.77
N ASP A 78 12.45 6.42 4.75
CA ASP A 78 12.31 7.86 4.93
C ASP A 78 12.75 8.61 3.67
N GLY A 79 12.00 9.64 3.29
CA GLY A 79 12.20 10.38 2.06
C GLY A 79 11.68 9.67 0.79
N LYS A 80 11.11 8.45 0.93
CA LYS A 80 10.54 7.66 -0.17
C LYS A 80 9.11 7.20 0.12
N ILE A 81 8.44 7.86 1.06
CA ILE A 81 7.13 7.41 1.55
C ILE A 81 6.03 7.65 0.52
N CYS A 82 6.05 8.82 -0.14
CA CYS A 82 5.02 9.18 -1.12
C CYS A 82 5.13 8.39 -2.44
N ALA A 83 6.34 7.94 -2.77
CA ALA A 83 6.61 7.02 -3.89
C ALA A 83 6.45 5.54 -3.51
N ALA A 84 5.96 5.21 -2.30
CA ALA A 84 5.86 3.84 -1.81
C ALA A 84 7.20 3.06 -1.83
N GLY A 85 8.35 3.75 -1.93
CA GLY A 85 9.68 3.17 -2.04
C GLY A 85 10.09 2.75 -3.46
N ASP A 86 9.24 2.92 -4.45
CA ASP A 86 9.51 2.59 -5.85
C ASP A 86 10.01 3.82 -6.62
N SER A 87 11.16 3.69 -7.28
CA SER A 87 11.79 4.78 -8.03
C SER A 87 10.98 5.26 -9.25
N ARG A 88 10.07 4.45 -9.77
CA ARG A 88 9.13 4.85 -10.82
C ARG A 88 8.24 6.02 -10.39
N TRP A 89 7.92 6.07 -9.10
CA TRP A 89 7.06 7.08 -8.50
C TRP A 89 7.84 8.18 -7.78
N ALA A 90 9.17 8.24 -7.94
CA ALA A 90 10.05 9.21 -7.27
C ALA A 90 9.61 10.68 -7.39
N PRO A 91 8.99 11.16 -8.48
CA PRO A 91 8.46 12.52 -8.54
C PRO A 91 7.47 12.89 -7.42
N LEU A 92 6.82 11.88 -6.77
CA LEU A 92 5.92 12.10 -5.64
C LEU A 92 6.65 12.44 -4.35
N ASP A 93 7.93 12.07 -4.21
CA ASP A 93 8.76 12.40 -3.05
C ASP A 93 9.46 13.76 -3.18
N ASP A 94 9.56 14.30 -4.40
CA ASP A 94 10.07 15.65 -4.63
C ASP A 94 9.13 16.67 -3.98
N GLN A 95 9.65 17.46 -3.06
CA GLN A 95 8.87 18.47 -2.36
C GLN A 95 8.57 19.71 -3.21
N ARG A 96 9.18 19.84 -4.39
CA ARG A 96 8.95 20.94 -5.35
C ARG A 96 9.07 22.31 -4.68
N ASP A 97 10.04 22.44 -3.79
CA ASP A 97 10.25 23.65 -2.99
C ASP A 97 9.00 24.05 -2.17
N GLY A 98 8.21 23.08 -1.71
CA GLY A 98 6.97 23.30 -0.97
C GLY A 98 5.78 23.77 -1.81
N LYS A 99 5.82 23.61 -3.15
CA LYS A 99 4.84 24.16 -4.09
C LYS A 99 3.77 23.17 -4.56
N TRP A 100 3.65 22.01 -3.92
CA TRP A 100 2.52 21.14 -4.22
C TRP A 100 1.20 21.85 -3.94
N PRO A 101 0.18 21.73 -4.81
CA PRO A 101 -1.16 22.26 -4.52
C PRO A 101 -1.69 21.65 -3.23
N ALA A 102 -2.23 22.49 -2.35
CA ALA A 102 -2.77 22.05 -1.05
C ALA A 102 -4.28 22.19 -1.00
N THR A 103 -4.94 21.22 -0.37
CA THR A 103 -6.36 21.32 -0.03
C THR A 103 -6.50 22.13 1.25
N SER A 104 -7.29 23.23 1.23
CA SER A 104 -7.60 24.01 2.43
C SER A 104 -8.49 23.22 3.36
N LEU A 105 -8.11 23.14 4.65
CA LEU A 105 -8.80 22.42 5.70
C LEU A 105 -8.98 23.32 6.94
N THR A 106 -9.89 22.95 7.82
CA THR A 106 -10.06 23.61 9.12
C THR A 106 -9.70 22.65 10.24
N SER A 107 -8.83 23.06 11.16
CA SER A 107 -8.43 22.29 12.34
C SER A 107 -9.65 21.78 13.12
N GLY A 108 -9.63 20.50 13.51
CA GLY A 108 -10.64 19.86 14.33
C GLY A 108 -11.99 19.61 13.64
N GLN A 109 -12.18 20.03 12.39
CA GLN A 109 -13.44 19.76 11.69
C GLN A 109 -13.60 18.30 11.32
N THR A 110 -14.85 17.86 11.13
CA THR A 110 -15.16 16.60 10.47
C THR A 110 -14.86 16.74 8.97
N PHE A 111 -14.12 15.76 8.44
CA PHE A 111 -13.72 15.72 7.04
C PHE A 111 -13.93 14.31 6.48
N THR A 112 -14.28 14.20 5.19
CA THR A 112 -14.46 12.91 4.54
C THR A 112 -13.29 12.64 3.59
N PHE A 113 -12.51 11.62 3.92
CA PHE A 113 -11.44 11.09 3.08
C PHE A 113 -12.03 10.15 2.05
N SER A 114 -11.67 10.29 0.78
CA SER A 114 -12.21 9.46 -0.29
C SER A 114 -11.13 8.85 -1.15
N TRP A 115 -11.40 7.61 -1.60
CA TRP A 115 -10.55 6.90 -2.55
C TRP A 115 -11.37 6.43 -3.74
N LYS A 116 -10.73 6.41 -4.91
CA LYS A 116 -11.17 5.66 -6.07
C LYS A 116 -10.30 4.43 -6.23
N LEU A 117 -10.92 3.26 -6.13
CA LEU A 117 -10.26 1.96 -6.30
C LEU A 117 -10.59 1.47 -7.71
N THR A 118 -9.60 1.50 -8.60
CA THR A 118 -9.78 1.06 -9.99
C THR A 118 -9.76 -0.46 -10.11
N ALA A 119 -9.09 -1.12 -9.17
CA ALA A 119 -9.12 -2.56 -8.93
C ALA A 119 -9.21 -2.82 -7.41
N PRO A 120 -10.42 -2.91 -6.83
CA PRO A 120 -10.59 -3.20 -5.41
C PRO A 120 -10.05 -4.58 -5.04
N HIS A 121 -9.47 -4.69 -3.85
CA HIS A 121 -8.91 -5.93 -3.34
C HIS A 121 -9.24 -6.12 -1.86
N SER A 122 -9.09 -7.35 -1.35
CA SER A 122 -9.27 -7.66 0.07
C SER A 122 -8.45 -6.69 0.92
N THR A 123 -9.12 -5.95 1.81
CA THR A 123 -8.58 -4.81 2.54
C THR A 123 -8.52 -5.09 4.04
N SER A 124 -7.33 -4.96 4.63
CA SER A 124 -7.21 -5.02 6.09
C SER A 124 -7.52 -3.67 6.74
N SER A 125 -7.04 -2.56 6.20
CA SER A 125 -7.35 -1.23 6.74
C SER A 125 -7.02 -0.09 5.77
N PHE A 126 -7.65 1.08 6.03
CA PHE A 126 -7.17 2.39 5.58
C PHE A 126 -6.67 3.17 6.79
N ARG A 127 -5.51 3.80 6.70
CA ARG A 127 -4.89 4.54 7.79
C ARG A 127 -4.38 5.89 7.31
N TYR A 128 -4.56 6.93 8.13
CA TYR A 128 -4.20 8.30 7.78
C TYR A 128 -3.26 8.87 8.83
N PHE A 129 -2.10 9.32 8.39
CA PHE A 129 -1.06 9.93 9.20
C PHE A 129 -0.88 11.38 8.75
N ILE A 130 -0.39 12.24 9.64
CA ILE A 130 -0.15 13.65 9.31
C ILE A 130 1.21 14.07 9.84
N THR A 131 1.82 15.06 9.20
CA THR A 131 3.04 15.67 9.69
C THR A 131 2.81 16.41 11.02
N LYS A 132 3.85 16.47 11.85
CA LYS A 132 3.85 17.23 13.10
C LYS A 132 3.88 18.73 12.84
N ASP A 133 3.48 19.51 13.84
CA ASP A 133 3.64 20.96 13.79
C ASP A 133 5.10 21.34 13.58
N GLY A 134 5.32 22.39 12.82
CA GLY A 134 6.67 22.87 12.46
C GLY A 134 7.37 22.05 11.37
N TRP A 135 6.69 21.10 10.72
CA TRP A 135 7.24 20.44 9.54
C TRP A 135 7.46 21.46 8.40
N ASP A 136 8.65 21.43 7.83
CA ASP A 136 8.99 22.24 6.66
C ASP A 136 8.58 21.48 5.37
N SER A 137 7.64 22.04 4.61
CA SER A 137 7.13 21.46 3.37
C SER A 137 8.17 21.32 2.25
N LYS A 138 9.35 21.90 2.42
CA LYS A 138 10.51 21.74 1.52
C LYS A 138 11.38 20.53 1.87
N ARG A 139 11.16 19.92 3.02
CA ARG A 139 11.97 18.80 3.50
C ARG A 139 11.30 17.47 3.18
N PRO A 140 12.08 16.44 2.86
CA PRO A 140 11.54 15.10 2.61
C PRO A 140 10.67 14.61 3.76
N VAL A 141 9.62 13.86 3.42
CA VAL A 141 8.74 13.22 4.41
C VAL A 141 9.47 12.08 5.08
N THR A 142 9.63 12.14 6.39
CA THR A 142 10.30 11.12 7.21
C THR A 142 9.39 10.70 8.35
N ARG A 143 9.66 9.55 8.97
CA ARG A 143 8.95 9.12 10.19
C ARG A 143 9.11 10.13 11.32
N ALA A 144 10.26 10.76 11.45
CA ALA A 144 10.49 11.79 12.45
C ALA A 144 9.57 13.00 12.28
N ALA A 145 9.20 13.31 11.03
CA ALA A 145 8.31 14.42 10.68
C ALA A 145 6.82 14.08 10.83
N LEU A 146 6.45 12.81 11.01
CA LEU A 146 5.06 12.35 11.10
C LEU A 146 4.65 12.01 12.53
N ASP A 147 3.38 12.23 12.85
CA ASP A 147 2.74 11.51 13.94
C ASP A 147 2.56 10.05 13.52
N LEU A 148 3.23 9.13 14.21
CA LEU A 148 3.28 7.72 13.82
C LEU A 148 2.06 6.91 14.29
N THR A 149 1.20 7.51 15.10
CA THR A 149 -0.14 7.01 15.40
C THR A 149 -1.10 7.59 14.36
N PRO A 150 -1.82 6.77 13.59
CA PRO A 150 -2.77 7.30 12.61
C PRO A 150 -3.90 8.04 13.34
N PHE A 151 -4.23 9.26 12.89
CA PHE A 151 -5.35 10.01 13.45
C PHE A 151 -6.71 9.47 12.99
N LEU A 152 -6.74 8.71 11.92
CA LEU A 152 -7.91 7.96 11.45
C LEU A 152 -7.47 6.57 10.98
N ARG A 153 -8.19 5.55 11.46
CA ARG A 153 -8.08 4.17 11.00
C ARG A 153 -9.47 3.62 10.72
N VAL A 154 -9.63 3.05 9.53
CA VAL A 154 -10.85 2.34 9.12
C VAL A 154 -10.50 0.88 8.87
N ASP A 155 -11.18 -0.03 9.56
CA ASP A 155 -11.00 -1.47 9.39
C ASP A 155 -11.73 -1.92 8.11
N GLY A 156 -11.02 -2.64 7.25
CA GLY A 156 -11.57 -3.22 6.02
C GLY A 156 -12.18 -4.60 6.22
N GLY A 157 -12.03 -5.20 7.41
CA GLY A 157 -12.57 -6.52 7.76
C GLY A 157 -12.06 -7.65 6.85
N ASN A 158 -10.92 -7.45 6.18
CA ASN A 158 -10.36 -8.36 5.17
C ASN A 158 -11.33 -8.67 4.02
N LYS A 159 -12.19 -7.71 3.68
CA LYS A 159 -13.16 -7.82 2.59
C LYS A 159 -12.76 -6.90 1.43
N GLN A 160 -13.23 -7.26 0.24
CA GLN A 160 -13.09 -6.39 -0.92
C GLN A 160 -14.08 -5.21 -0.81
N PRO A 161 -13.60 -3.96 -0.82
CA PRO A 161 -14.45 -2.78 -0.76
C PRO A 161 -15.07 -2.48 -2.15
N PRO A 162 -16.07 -1.58 -2.23
CA PRO A 162 -16.54 -1.05 -3.50
C PRO A 162 -15.47 -0.19 -4.19
N ASN A 163 -15.68 0.14 -5.48
CA ASN A 163 -14.75 0.96 -6.28
C ASN A 163 -14.55 2.39 -5.75
N SER A 164 -15.44 2.88 -4.89
CA SER A 164 -15.31 4.15 -4.22
C SER A 164 -15.61 3.97 -2.74
N VAL A 165 -14.73 4.48 -1.90
CA VAL A 165 -14.89 4.45 -0.45
C VAL A 165 -14.75 5.85 0.13
N SER A 166 -15.48 6.10 1.21
CA SER A 166 -15.48 7.37 1.92
C SER A 166 -15.37 7.12 3.41
N HIS A 167 -14.43 7.81 4.06
CA HIS A 167 -14.07 7.60 5.44
C HIS A 167 -14.24 8.94 6.20
N PRO A 168 -15.36 9.17 6.88
CA PRO A 168 -15.51 10.34 7.74
C PRO A 168 -14.58 10.23 8.95
N GLY A 169 -13.95 11.34 9.32
CA GLY A 169 -13.06 11.42 10.46
C GLY A 169 -12.87 12.87 10.93
N THR A 170 -12.36 13.04 12.14
CA THR A 170 -12.04 14.35 12.69
C THR A 170 -10.57 14.67 12.37
N LEU A 171 -10.34 15.82 11.80
CA LEU A 171 -9.00 16.33 11.56
C LEU A 171 -8.31 16.68 12.88
N PRO A 172 -7.01 16.42 13.04
CA PRO A 172 -6.27 16.90 14.20
C PRO A 172 -6.13 18.42 14.18
N THR A 173 -5.81 19.01 15.33
CA THR A 173 -5.47 20.42 15.41
C THR A 173 -4.12 20.64 14.76
N ARG A 174 -4.07 21.49 13.74
CA ARG A 174 -2.86 21.87 12.98
C ARG A 174 -2.98 23.31 12.51
N HIS A 175 -1.87 23.91 12.14
CA HIS A 175 -1.77 25.24 11.57
C HIS A 175 -0.79 25.25 10.39
N GLY A 176 -1.15 25.97 9.33
CA GLY A 176 -0.33 26.08 8.12
C GLY A 176 -0.27 24.79 7.32
N ARG A 177 0.84 24.63 6.59
CA ARG A 177 0.98 23.51 5.64
C ARG A 177 1.40 22.22 6.32
N HIS A 178 0.71 21.17 5.95
CA HIS A 178 0.96 19.79 6.38
C HIS A 178 0.86 18.82 5.19
N LEU A 179 1.29 17.58 5.44
CA LEU A 179 1.11 16.49 4.50
C LEU A 179 0.40 15.33 5.20
N ILE A 180 -0.63 14.82 4.56
CA ILE A 180 -1.34 13.60 4.99
C ILE A 180 -0.82 12.43 4.16
N VAL A 181 -0.37 11.38 4.86
CA VAL A 181 -0.02 10.08 4.26
C VAL A 181 -1.19 9.13 4.49
N ALA A 182 -1.88 8.77 3.43
CA ALA A 182 -2.94 7.78 3.45
C ALA A 182 -2.39 6.43 2.99
N VAL A 183 -2.63 5.37 3.77
CA VAL A 183 -2.13 4.02 3.52
C VAL A 183 -3.32 3.06 3.42
N TRP A 184 -3.45 2.39 2.29
CA TRP A 184 -4.42 1.32 2.07
C TRP A 184 -3.71 -0.03 2.16
N ASP A 185 -3.93 -0.76 3.25
CA ASP A 185 -3.31 -2.07 3.51
C ASP A 185 -4.12 -3.20 2.85
N ILE A 186 -3.51 -3.94 1.96
CA ILE A 186 -4.11 -5.11 1.32
C ILE A 186 -4.04 -6.31 2.29
N ALA A 187 -5.12 -7.07 2.42
CA ALA A 187 -5.20 -8.09 3.47
C ALA A 187 -4.30 -9.30 3.19
N ASP A 188 -4.30 -9.79 1.98
CA ASP A 188 -3.75 -11.07 1.53
C ASP A 188 -2.43 -10.96 0.75
N THR A 189 -1.81 -9.77 0.75
CA THR A 189 -0.48 -9.52 0.18
C THR A 189 0.47 -8.89 1.20
N GLY A 190 1.76 -8.83 0.87
CA GLY A 190 2.77 -8.07 1.61
C GLY A 190 2.78 -6.58 1.33
N ASN A 191 1.81 -6.06 0.57
CA ASN A 191 1.82 -4.72 0.01
C ASN A 191 0.72 -3.81 0.57
N ALA A 192 0.94 -2.50 0.41
CA ALA A 192 0.00 -1.43 0.70
C ALA A 192 0.15 -0.31 -0.35
N PHE A 193 -0.90 0.46 -0.54
CA PHE A 193 -0.89 1.66 -1.38
C PHE A 193 -0.63 2.89 -0.53
N TYR A 194 0.19 3.80 -1.03
CA TYR A 194 0.60 5.03 -0.36
C TYR A 194 0.15 6.24 -1.17
N GLN A 195 -0.57 7.15 -0.53
CA GLN A 195 -1.02 8.37 -1.17
C GLN A 195 -0.69 9.57 -0.27
N CYS A 196 0.05 10.51 -0.80
CA CYS A 196 0.37 11.77 -0.13
C CYS A 196 -0.51 12.89 -0.64
N SER A 197 -1.09 13.65 0.28
CA SER A 197 -1.90 14.84 -0.03
C SER A 197 -1.38 16.03 0.77
N ASP A 198 -1.04 17.11 0.08
CA ASP A 198 -0.67 18.36 0.72
C ASP A 198 -1.94 19.10 1.16
N VAL A 199 -1.94 19.62 2.39
CA VAL A 199 -3.06 20.31 3.00
C VAL A 199 -2.61 21.59 3.69
N ASP A 200 -3.53 22.54 3.87
CA ASP A 200 -3.23 23.82 4.54
C ASP A 200 -4.37 24.16 5.50
N PHE A 201 -4.01 24.34 6.75
CA PHE A 201 -4.95 24.63 7.84
C PHE A 201 -5.08 26.12 8.17
N GLY A 202 -4.43 26.99 7.39
CA GLY A 202 -4.41 28.43 7.66
C GLY A 202 -3.51 28.87 8.79
#